data_f1d1178439008791a5f7f056c70b79bf
#
_entry.id   f1d1178439008791a5f7f056c70b79bf
#
_cell.length_a   1.000
_cell.length_b   1.000
_cell.length_c   1.000
_cell.angle_alpha   90.00
_cell.angle_beta   90.00
_cell.angle_gamma   90.00
#
_symmetry.space_group_name_H-M   'P 1'
#
loop_
_entity.id
_entity.type
_entity.pdbx_description
1 polymer ?
#
loop_
_entity_poly.entity_id
_entity_poly.type
_entity_poly.pdbx_seq_one_letter_code
_entity_poly.pdbx_strand_id
1 'polypeptide(L)'
;MNQRGSKMRSLVRHGWLSNEHGAWVMTVLPIAVGICTVHPQPIQFLLLAAWTAAYCSFHALNLYWAASPKRRRTYLPAFLTWASIAVVCGVPIIVMRPHAIARIIIPITLFCAVATYEAFRKRRRSIASHVSSVLASSCTLPLSIWITSEGYSQHKLWCAAVAVAAYMLGSIVYVRSLIRGANKLSVYIVSVAWHLALVVACLIGVLMHVLPGGVLLAFVVIALRAILIPALRKIKHLKIPPLIIGLGEYVSCACLFSAVLAIVA
;
A
#
# COMPACT_ATOMS: atom_id res chain seq x y z
N MET A 1 3.38 -27.32 21.54
CA MET A 1 3.68 -25.93 21.05
C MET A 1 4.04 -26.02 19.58
N ASN A 2 3.26 -25.40 18.70
CA ASN A 2 3.22 -25.67 17.26
C ASN A 2 4.51 -25.22 16.54
N GLN A 3 5.29 -26.14 15.97
CA GLN A 3 6.57 -25.86 15.25
C GLN A 3 6.41 -24.80 14.13
N ARG A 4 5.25 -24.75 13.47
CA ARG A 4 4.94 -23.71 12.45
C ARG A 4 4.96 -22.31 13.03
N GLY A 5 4.43 -22.08 14.23
CA GLY A 5 4.45 -20.78 14.89
C GLY A 5 5.85 -20.32 15.31
N SER A 6 6.73 -21.24 15.68
CA SER A 6 8.13 -20.97 16.01
C SER A 6 8.93 -20.54 14.77
N LYS A 7 8.76 -21.23 13.64
CA LYS A 7 9.44 -20.94 12.38
C LYS A 7 9.02 -19.59 11.81
N MET A 8 7.70 -19.26 11.84
CA MET A 8 7.20 -17.96 11.38
C MET A 8 7.77 -16.80 12.22
N ARG A 9 7.80 -16.94 13.56
CA ARG A 9 8.40 -15.94 14.45
C ARG A 9 9.88 -15.75 14.18
N SER A 10 10.60 -16.81 13.83
CA SER A 10 12.01 -16.75 13.45
C SER A 10 12.20 -15.94 12.16
N LEU A 11 11.41 -16.18 11.11
CA LEU A 11 11.48 -15.45 9.84
C LEU A 11 11.25 -13.94 10.03
N VAL A 12 10.23 -13.56 10.81
CA VAL A 12 9.97 -12.15 11.14
C VAL A 12 11.13 -11.54 11.92
N ARG A 13 11.69 -12.27 12.91
CA ARG A 13 12.79 -11.78 13.75
C ARG A 13 14.09 -11.54 12.98
N HIS A 14 14.32 -12.30 11.92
CA HIS A 14 15.50 -12.18 11.06
C HIS A 14 15.27 -11.28 9.82
N GLY A 15 14.11 -10.63 9.73
CA GLY A 15 13.81 -9.67 8.66
C GLY A 15 13.40 -10.27 7.33
N TRP A 16 13.15 -11.58 7.25
CA TRP A 16 12.68 -12.24 6.03
C TRP A 16 11.26 -11.84 5.66
N LEU A 17 10.40 -11.60 6.65
CA LEU A 17 9.01 -11.22 6.43
C LEU A 17 8.64 -10.05 7.34
N SER A 18 7.80 -9.16 6.83
CA SER A 18 7.19 -8.11 7.63
C SER A 18 5.98 -8.64 8.38
N ASN A 19 5.83 -8.22 9.63
CA ASN A 19 4.62 -8.46 10.42
C ASN A 19 3.58 -7.34 10.30
N GLU A 20 3.80 -6.40 9.42
CA GLU A 20 2.89 -5.28 9.14
C GLU A 20 1.87 -5.72 8.08
N HIS A 21 0.73 -6.31 8.51
CA HIS A 21 -0.28 -6.86 7.59
C HIS A 21 -0.80 -5.83 6.57
N GLY A 22 -0.99 -4.57 6.98
CA GLY A 22 -1.43 -3.50 6.08
C GLY A 22 -0.43 -3.20 4.96
N ALA A 23 0.87 -3.36 5.20
CA ALA A 23 1.89 -3.11 4.18
C ALA A 23 1.86 -4.14 3.05
N TRP A 24 1.50 -5.40 3.33
CA TRP A 24 1.30 -6.42 2.30
C TRP A 24 0.18 -6.06 1.34
N VAL A 25 -0.95 -5.60 1.89
CA VAL A 25 -2.07 -5.14 1.07
C VAL A 25 -1.66 -3.95 0.21
N MET A 26 -0.98 -2.97 0.79
CA MET A 26 -0.48 -1.79 0.06
C MET A 26 0.49 -2.16 -1.07
N THR A 27 1.28 -3.21 -0.89
CA THR A 27 2.25 -3.68 -1.89
C THR A 27 1.57 -4.43 -3.05
N VAL A 28 0.57 -5.26 -2.75
CA VAL A 28 -0.04 -6.18 -3.72
C VAL A 28 -1.24 -5.54 -4.44
N LEU A 29 -2.09 -4.79 -3.74
CA LEU A 29 -3.36 -4.29 -4.23
C LEU A 29 -3.25 -3.50 -5.55
N PRO A 30 -2.33 -2.54 -5.74
CA PRO A 30 -2.27 -1.77 -6.98
C PRO A 30 -1.97 -2.63 -8.20
N ILE A 31 -1.05 -3.59 -8.06
CA ILE A 31 -0.68 -4.51 -9.15
C ILE A 31 -1.82 -5.49 -9.42
N ALA A 32 -2.48 -6.01 -8.37
CA ALA A 32 -3.62 -6.91 -8.51
C ALA A 32 -4.79 -6.24 -9.27
N VAL A 33 -5.08 -4.96 -8.98
CA VAL A 33 -6.04 -4.19 -9.78
C VAL A 33 -5.63 -4.16 -11.24
N GLY A 34 -4.37 -3.84 -11.55
CA GLY A 34 -3.89 -3.82 -12.93
C GLY A 34 -3.99 -5.18 -13.63
N ILE A 35 -3.69 -6.28 -12.92
CA ILE A 35 -3.85 -7.65 -13.46
C ILE A 35 -5.33 -7.96 -13.79
N CYS A 36 -6.26 -7.54 -12.93
CA CYS A 36 -7.68 -7.80 -13.13
C CYS A 36 -8.35 -6.86 -14.13
N THR A 37 -7.71 -5.73 -14.46
CA THR A 37 -8.21 -4.76 -15.44
C THR A 37 -7.98 -5.22 -16.88
N VAL A 38 -6.88 -5.91 -17.12
CA VAL A 38 -6.48 -6.41 -18.44
C VAL A 38 -6.44 -7.94 -18.44
N HIS A 39 -6.32 -8.55 -19.62
CA HIS A 39 -6.03 -9.99 -19.67
C HIS A 39 -4.69 -10.28 -18.97
N PRO A 40 -4.68 -11.13 -17.91
CA PRO A 40 -3.48 -11.42 -17.14
C PRO A 40 -2.33 -11.93 -18.02
N GLN A 41 -1.17 -11.32 -17.90
CA GLN A 41 0.04 -11.71 -18.62
C GLN A 41 1.17 -12.08 -17.66
N PRO A 42 2.08 -13.01 -18.03
CA PRO A 42 3.20 -13.42 -17.17
C PRO A 42 4.06 -12.28 -16.66
N ILE A 43 4.24 -11.22 -17.45
CA ILE A 43 5.04 -10.05 -17.09
C ILE A 43 4.47 -9.27 -15.89
N GLN A 44 3.15 -9.29 -15.69
CA GLN A 44 2.51 -8.66 -14.51
C GLN A 44 2.80 -9.44 -13.22
N PHE A 45 2.83 -10.78 -13.29
CA PHE A 45 3.23 -11.62 -12.16
C PHE A 45 4.71 -11.44 -11.85
N LEU A 46 5.53 -11.22 -12.87
CA LEU A 46 6.94 -10.86 -12.70
C LEU A 46 7.09 -9.50 -12.00
N LEU A 47 6.26 -8.50 -12.36
CA LEU A 47 6.19 -7.21 -11.66
C LEU A 47 5.76 -7.38 -10.20
N LEU A 48 4.75 -8.21 -9.95
CA LEU A 48 4.27 -8.50 -8.59
C LEU A 48 5.39 -9.14 -7.75
N ALA A 49 6.12 -10.10 -8.30
CA ALA A 49 7.25 -10.73 -7.64
C ALA A 49 8.40 -9.74 -7.39
N ALA A 50 8.77 -8.94 -8.40
CA ALA A 50 9.80 -7.91 -8.29
C ALA A 50 9.47 -6.87 -7.21
N TRP A 51 8.25 -6.33 -7.22
CA TRP A 51 7.81 -5.32 -6.28
C TRP A 51 7.69 -5.85 -4.85
N THR A 52 7.15 -7.04 -4.69
CA THR A 52 7.06 -7.72 -3.38
C THR A 52 8.45 -8.01 -2.81
N ALA A 53 9.37 -8.48 -3.63
CA ALA A 53 10.76 -8.71 -3.23
C ALA A 53 11.47 -7.39 -2.88
N ALA A 54 11.25 -6.31 -3.65
CA ALA A 54 11.75 -4.97 -3.34
C ALA A 54 11.23 -4.48 -1.98
N TYR A 55 9.94 -4.67 -1.69
CA TYR A 55 9.35 -4.35 -0.38
C TYR A 55 10.00 -5.16 0.76
N CYS A 56 10.18 -6.47 0.60
CA CYS A 56 10.83 -7.32 1.61
C CYS A 56 12.30 -6.92 1.82
N SER A 57 13.01 -6.57 0.75
CA SER A 57 14.38 -6.05 0.80
C SER A 57 14.42 -4.72 1.57
N PHE A 58 13.54 -3.78 1.24
CA PHE A 58 13.41 -2.51 1.95
C PHE A 58 13.08 -2.69 3.43
N HIS A 59 12.21 -3.65 3.77
CA HIS A 59 11.91 -3.99 5.16
C HIS A 59 13.15 -4.49 5.90
N ALA A 60 13.91 -5.42 5.33
CA ALA A 60 15.14 -5.92 5.91
C ALA A 60 16.21 -4.82 6.08
N LEU A 61 16.31 -3.92 5.10
CA LEU A 61 17.20 -2.75 5.14
C LEU A 61 16.82 -1.76 6.26
N ASN A 62 15.53 -1.53 6.47
CA ASN A 62 15.03 -0.74 7.60
C ASN A 62 15.45 -1.33 8.95
N LEU A 63 15.36 -2.65 9.09
CA LEU A 63 15.80 -3.35 10.31
C LEU A 63 17.31 -3.28 10.48
N TYR A 64 18.07 -3.41 9.38
CA TYR A 64 19.52 -3.29 9.37
C TYR A 64 19.98 -1.93 9.91
N TRP A 65 19.42 -0.81 9.40
CA TRP A 65 19.80 0.53 9.85
C TRP A 65 19.35 0.85 11.28
N ALA A 66 18.21 0.29 11.70
CA ALA A 66 17.71 0.47 13.07
C ALA A 66 18.46 -0.37 14.11
N ALA A 67 19.14 -1.44 13.70
CA ALA A 67 19.81 -2.36 14.59
C ALA A 67 21.15 -1.84 15.11
N SER A 68 21.57 -2.34 16.30
CA SER A 68 22.93 -2.17 16.81
C SER A 68 23.96 -2.87 15.90
N PRO A 69 25.23 -2.42 15.87
CA PRO A 69 26.27 -2.99 15.00
C PRO A 69 26.38 -4.52 15.06
N LYS A 70 26.26 -5.11 16.26
CA LYS A 70 26.32 -6.56 16.47
C LYS A 70 25.17 -7.32 15.79
N ARG A 71 23.98 -6.72 15.68
CA ARG A 71 22.78 -7.34 15.12
C ARG A 71 22.58 -7.06 13.64
N ARG A 72 23.26 -6.11 13.03
CA ARG A 72 23.11 -5.75 11.61
C ARG A 72 23.31 -6.93 10.69
N ARG A 73 24.36 -7.75 10.95
CA ARG A 73 24.70 -8.94 10.14
C ARG A 73 23.54 -9.93 10.04
N THR A 74 22.64 -9.97 11.01
CA THR A 74 21.46 -10.86 11.01
C THR A 74 20.45 -10.53 9.89
N TYR A 75 20.37 -9.26 9.47
CA TYR A 75 19.41 -8.80 8.47
C TYR A 75 19.98 -8.80 7.05
N LEU A 76 21.30 -8.85 6.90
CA LEU A 76 21.98 -8.78 5.61
C LEU A 76 21.61 -9.92 4.64
N PRO A 77 21.51 -11.19 5.07
CA PRO A 77 21.09 -12.29 4.18
C PRO A 77 19.69 -12.06 3.61
N ALA A 78 18.71 -11.66 4.44
CA ALA A 78 17.35 -11.37 4.00
C ALA A 78 17.34 -10.20 3.00
N PHE A 79 18.06 -9.12 3.28
CA PHE A 79 18.19 -7.97 2.39
C PHE A 79 18.75 -8.38 1.02
N LEU A 80 19.91 -9.06 1.00
CA LEU A 80 20.58 -9.45 -0.25
C LEU A 80 19.73 -10.42 -1.07
N THR A 81 19.15 -11.43 -0.44
CA THR A 81 18.30 -12.41 -1.15
C THR A 81 17.09 -11.73 -1.79
N TRP A 82 16.36 -10.91 -1.05
CA TRP A 82 15.20 -10.21 -1.61
C TRP A 82 15.60 -9.16 -2.66
N ALA A 83 16.71 -8.46 -2.47
CA ALA A 83 17.25 -7.54 -3.48
C ALA A 83 17.62 -8.27 -4.78
N SER A 84 18.28 -9.44 -4.68
CA SER A 84 18.61 -10.25 -5.85
C SER A 84 17.35 -10.73 -6.59
N ILE A 85 16.32 -11.19 -5.87
CA ILE A 85 15.05 -11.59 -6.48
C ILE A 85 14.39 -10.39 -7.17
N ALA A 86 14.39 -9.22 -6.53
CA ALA A 86 13.82 -8.00 -7.11
C ALA A 86 14.52 -7.61 -8.42
N VAL A 87 15.86 -7.73 -8.46
CA VAL A 87 16.67 -7.46 -9.67
C VAL A 87 16.38 -8.50 -10.75
N VAL A 88 16.45 -9.80 -10.42
CA VAL A 88 16.21 -10.89 -11.39
C VAL A 88 14.82 -10.79 -12.02
N CYS A 89 13.79 -10.44 -11.24
CA CYS A 89 12.44 -10.25 -11.76
C CYS A 89 12.23 -8.88 -12.42
N GLY A 90 12.94 -7.84 -11.98
CA GLY A 90 12.75 -6.47 -12.47
C GLY A 90 13.48 -6.17 -13.78
N VAL A 91 14.70 -6.67 -13.94
CA VAL A 91 15.53 -6.44 -15.15
C VAL A 91 14.81 -6.86 -16.43
N PRO A 92 14.21 -8.06 -16.53
CA PRO A 92 13.46 -8.45 -17.73
C PRO A 92 12.34 -7.47 -18.09
N ILE A 93 11.64 -6.90 -17.10
CA ILE A 93 10.56 -5.93 -17.35
C ILE A 93 11.14 -4.65 -17.97
N ILE A 94 12.26 -4.16 -17.44
CA ILE A 94 12.96 -2.97 -17.95
C ILE A 94 13.38 -3.18 -19.41
N VAL A 95 13.95 -4.34 -19.71
CA VAL A 95 14.44 -4.68 -21.06
C VAL A 95 13.28 -4.87 -22.03
N MET A 96 12.21 -5.56 -21.64
CA MET A 96 11.10 -5.89 -22.52
C MET A 96 10.12 -4.71 -22.71
N ARG A 97 10.01 -3.82 -21.73
CA ARG A 97 9.02 -2.72 -21.69
C ARG A 97 9.63 -1.37 -21.29
N PRO A 98 10.69 -0.90 -21.98
CA PRO A 98 11.42 0.32 -21.60
C PRO A 98 10.53 1.57 -21.64
N HIS A 99 9.59 1.65 -22.58
CA HIS A 99 8.67 2.79 -22.68
C HIS A 99 7.70 2.87 -21.50
N ALA A 100 7.19 1.74 -21.01
CA ALA A 100 6.32 1.70 -19.82
C ALA A 100 7.10 2.16 -18.57
N ILE A 101 8.34 1.70 -18.43
CA ILE A 101 9.22 2.10 -17.33
C ILE A 101 9.56 3.58 -17.40
N ALA A 102 9.87 4.12 -18.57
CA ALA A 102 10.21 5.53 -18.76
C ALA A 102 9.10 6.48 -18.27
N ARG A 103 7.84 6.09 -18.41
CA ARG A 103 6.66 6.87 -17.96
C ARG A 103 6.58 7.02 -16.43
N ILE A 104 7.18 6.11 -15.66
CA ILE A 104 6.96 6.00 -14.20
C ILE A 104 8.24 6.02 -13.38
N ILE A 105 9.41 5.88 -14.03
CA ILE A 105 10.68 5.72 -13.32
C ILE A 105 10.99 6.92 -12.40
N ILE A 106 10.69 8.13 -12.85
CA ILE A 106 10.97 9.35 -12.07
C ILE A 106 10.16 9.38 -10.78
N PRO A 107 8.81 9.32 -10.78
CA PRO A 107 8.04 9.35 -9.54
C PRO A 107 8.32 8.15 -8.64
N ILE A 108 8.45 6.93 -9.16
CA ILE A 108 8.80 5.76 -8.33
C ILE A 108 10.15 5.96 -7.65
N THR A 109 11.18 6.35 -8.39
CA THR A 109 12.53 6.55 -7.84
C THR A 109 12.54 7.66 -6.79
N LEU A 110 11.85 8.78 -7.03
CA LEU A 110 11.74 9.87 -6.08
C LEU A 110 11.11 9.41 -4.77
N PHE A 111 9.97 8.73 -4.83
CA PHE A 111 9.27 8.25 -3.64
C PHE A 111 10.08 7.16 -2.91
N CYS A 112 10.69 6.23 -3.63
CA CYS A 112 11.59 5.24 -3.03
C CYS A 112 12.81 5.89 -2.38
N ALA A 113 13.39 6.93 -2.99
CA ALA A 113 14.51 7.66 -2.42
C ALA A 113 14.14 8.35 -1.11
N VAL A 114 12.98 9.03 -1.05
CA VAL A 114 12.49 9.67 0.18
C VAL A 114 12.24 8.62 1.26
N ALA A 115 11.57 7.50 0.94
CA ALA A 115 11.33 6.42 1.90
C ALA A 115 12.65 5.82 2.43
N THR A 116 13.63 5.63 1.55
CA THR A 116 14.96 5.10 1.88
C THR A 116 15.76 6.08 2.73
N TYR A 117 15.71 7.37 2.42
CA TYR A 117 16.33 8.43 3.22
C TYR A 117 15.78 8.49 4.64
N GLU A 118 14.45 8.45 4.80
CA GLU A 118 13.81 8.39 6.12
C GLU A 118 14.19 7.12 6.90
N ALA A 119 14.29 5.99 6.21
CA ALA A 119 14.76 4.73 6.79
C ALA A 119 16.22 4.84 7.29
N PHE A 120 17.11 5.41 6.48
CA PHE A 120 18.51 5.68 6.84
C PHE A 120 18.60 6.57 8.06
N ARG A 121 17.75 7.62 8.14
CA ARG A 121 17.62 8.51 9.32
C ARG A 121 16.95 7.82 10.52
N LYS A 122 16.68 6.51 10.47
CA LYS A 122 15.97 5.70 11.48
C LYS A 122 14.56 6.21 11.80
N ARG A 123 13.94 6.94 10.86
CA ARG A 123 12.60 7.51 10.96
C ARG A 123 11.57 6.71 10.17
N ARG A 124 11.70 5.39 10.12
CA ARG A 124 10.85 4.48 9.33
C ARG A 124 9.33 4.64 9.56
N ARG A 125 8.92 5.31 10.64
CA ARG A 125 7.52 5.57 11.00
C ARG A 125 7.14 7.04 10.83
N SER A 126 7.95 7.83 10.13
CA SER A 126 7.63 9.22 9.79
C SER A 126 6.45 9.26 8.81
N ILE A 127 5.75 10.39 8.79
CA ILE A 127 4.70 10.63 7.79
C ILE A 127 5.30 10.57 6.37
N ALA A 128 6.46 11.19 6.17
CA ALA A 128 7.16 11.19 4.90
C ALA A 128 7.46 9.77 4.40
N SER A 129 7.97 8.87 5.26
CA SER A 129 8.22 7.47 4.90
C SER A 129 6.94 6.74 4.49
N HIS A 130 5.85 6.90 5.25
CA HIS A 130 4.57 6.25 4.93
C HIS A 130 3.95 6.80 3.64
N VAL A 131 3.90 8.13 3.49
CA VAL A 131 3.35 8.77 2.28
C VAL A 131 4.13 8.35 1.04
N SER A 132 5.47 8.43 1.09
CA SER A 132 6.31 8.04 -0.05
C SER A 132 6.17 6.57 -0.41
N SER A 133 6.11 5.67 0.57
CA SER A 133 5.91 4.23 0.31
C SER A 133 4.55 3.95 -0.34
N VAL A 134 3.48 4.62 0.11
CA VAL A 134 2.15 4.52 -0.48
C VAL A 134 2.14 5.04 -1.92
N LEU A 135 2.72 6.22 -2.15
CA LEU A 135 2.75 6.81 -3.49
C LEU A 135 3.58 5.96 -4.47
N ALA A 136 4.74 5.46 -4.04
CA ALA A 136 5.54 4.54 -4.84
C ALA A 136 4.75 3.28 -5.20
N SER A 137 4.03 2.70 -4.24
CA SER A 137 3.22 1.51 -4.48
C SER A 137 2.04 1.79 -5.40
N SER A 138 1.34 2.91 -5.23
CA SER A 138 0.20 3.28 -6.07
C SER A 138 0.60 3.51 -7.53
N CYS A 139 1.83 3.96 -7.78
CA CYS A 139 2.39 4.06 -9.14
C CYS A 139 2.54 2.72 -9.85
N THR A 140 2.55 1.60 -9.13
CA THR A 140 2.61 0.28 -9.78
C THR A 140 1.31 -0.15 -10.45
N LEU A 141 0.17 0.51 -10.14
CA LEU A 141 -1.10 0.26 -10.82
C LEU A 141 -1.04 0.62 -12.30
N PRO A 142 -0.77 1.89 -12.69
CA PRO A 142 -0.63 2.22 -14.11
C PRO A 142 0.51 1.46 -14.77
N LEU A 143 1.63 1.22 -14.07
CA LEU A 143 2.73 0.44 -14.59
C LEU A 143 2.28 -0.98 -14.96
N SER A 144 1.51 -1.66 -14.11
CA SER A 144 1.05 -3.03 -14.35
C SER A 144 0.17 -3.16 -15.60
N ILE A 145 -0.49 -2.08 -16.00
CA ILE A 145 -1.29 -2.02 -17.23
C ILE A 145 -0.40 -1.66 -18.43
N TRP A 146 0.46 -0.64 -18.32
CA TRP A 146 1.32 -0.20 -19.42
C TRP A 146 2.34 -1.25 -19.88
N ILE A 147 2.75 -2.18 -19.02
CA ILE A 147 3.63 -3.29 -19.43
C ILE A 147 2.91 -4.34 -20.31
N THR A 148 1.58 -4.30 -20.37
CA THR A 148 0.78 -5.28 -21.14
C THR A 148 0.04 -4.65 -22.31
N SER A 149 -0.54 -3.46 -22.14
CA SER A 149 -1.40 -2.79 -23.11
C SER A 149 -1.18 -1.27 -23.07
N GLU A 150 -1.19 -0.64 -24.26
CA GLU A 150 -1.06 0.82 -24.40
C GLU A 150 -2.39 1.54 -24.63
N GLY A 151 -3.48 0.79 -24.84
CA GLY A 151 -4.78 1.33 -25.25
C GLY A 151 -5.61 2.01 -24.15
N TYR A 152 -5.17 1.96 -22.90
CA TYR A 152 -5.91 2.55 -21.78
C TYR A 152 -5.70 4.04 -21.62
N SER A 153 -6.78 4.75 -21.25
CA SER A 153 -6.74 6.20 -21.00
C SER A 153 -5.80 6.54 -19.84
N GLN A 154 -4.79 7.36 -20.13
CA GLN A 154 -3.82 7.84 -19.14
C GLN A 154 -4.52 8.50 -17.95
N HIS A 155 -5.56 9.31 -18.22
CA HIS A 155 -6.33 10.00 -17.18
C HIS A 155 -7.02 9.01 -16.24
N LYS A 156 -7.70 7.99 -16.77
CA LYS A 156 -8.36 6.95 -15.96
C LYS A 156 -7.35 6.21 -15.08
N LEU A 157 -6.19 5.85 -15.62
CA LEU A 157 -5.15 5.15 -14.87
C LEU A 157 -4.60 5.98 -13.71
N TRP A 158 -4.37 7.27 -13.92
CA TRP A 158 -3.93 8.15 -12.85
C TRP A 158 -5.03 8.43 -11.82
N CYS A 159 -6.29 8.58 -12.24
CA CYS A 159 -7.43 8.67 -11.32
C CYS A 159 -7.50 7.42 -10.42
N ALA A 160 -7.35 6.24 -10.99
CA ALA A 160 -7.32 4.97 -10.26
C ALA A 160 -6.14 4.90 -9.26
N ALA A 161 -4.94 5.28 -9.69
CA ALA A 161 -3.75 5.31 -8.83
C ALA A 161 -3.91 6.31 -7.67
N VAL A 162 -4.48 7.50 -7.94
CA VAL A 162 -4.76 8.51 -6.92
C VAL A 162 -5.82 8.01 -5.94
N ALA A 163 -6.88 7.36 -6.40
CA ALA A 163 -7.91 6.78 -5.53
C ALA A 163 -7.32 5.71 -4.59
N VAL A 164 -6.46 4.83 -5.10
CA VAL A 164 -5.74 3.84 -4.30
C VAL A 164 -4.82 4.51 -3.28
N ALA A 165 -4.03 5.50 -3.70
CA ALA A 165 -3.14 6.24 -2.79
C ALA A 165 -3.92 6.94 -1.67
N ALA A 166 -5.00 7.63 -2.02
CA ALA A 166 -5.84 8.37 -1.09
C ALA A 166 -6.49 7.46 -0.03
N TYR A 167 -6.98 6.29 -0.46
CA TYR A 167 -7.48 5.26 0.45
C TYR A 167 -6.38 4.75 1.39
N MET A 168 -5.22 4.37 0.86
CA MET A 168 -4.12 3.84 1.67
C MET A 168 -3.62 4.84 2.71
N LEU A 169 -3.52 6.12 2.34
CA LEU A 169 -3.17 7.20 3.27
C LEU A 169 -4.23 7.35 4.37
N GLY A 170 -5.51 7.31 3.99
CA GLY A 170 -6.64 7.34 4.94
C GLY A 170 -6.62 6.15 5.90
N SER A 171 -6.36 4.96 5.39
CA SER A 171 -6.24 3.73 6.20
C SER A 171 -5.13 3.83 7.25
N ILE A 172 -3.97 4.43 6.93
CA ILE A 172 -2.89 4.67 7.91
C ILE A 172 -3.39 5.52 9.07
N VAL A 173 -4.10 6.63 8.78
CA VAL A 173 -4.63 7.54 9.81
C VAL A 173 -5.74 6.87 10.61
N TYR A 174 -6.64 6.14 9.93
CA TYR A 174 -7.72 5.39 10.56
C TYR A 174 -7.19 4.31 11.53
N VAL A 175 -6.29 3.44 11.10
CA VAL A 175 -5.70 2.40 11.95
C VAL A 175 -4.94 3.03 13.12
N ARG A 176 -4.27 4.16 12.89
CA ARG A 176 -3.60 4.92 13.96
C ARG A 176 -4.61 5.44 15.00
N SER A 177 -5.80 5.89 14.59
CA SER A 177 -6.85 6.35 15.49
C SER A 177 -7.41 5.23 16.37
N LEU A 178 -7.36 3.99 15.91
CA LEU A 178 -7.82 2.82 16.65
C LEU A 178 -6.76 2.20 17.57
N ILE A 179 -5.48 2.30 17.26
CA ILE A 179 -4.42 1.61 18.01
C ILE A 179 -3.61 2.59 18.84
N ARG A 180 -2.75 3.41 18.21
CA ARG A 180 -1.78 4.26 18.91
C ARG A 180 -2.32 5.61 19.35
N GLY A 181 -3.32 6.10 18.66
CA GLY A 181 -3.99 7.37 18.90
C GLY A 181 -5.41 7.22 19.48
N ALA A 182 -5.74 6.04 20.00
CA ALA A 182 -7.09 5.70 20.43
C ALA A 182 -7.72 6.68 21.43
N ASN A 183 -6.90 7.33 22.24
CA ASN A 183 -7.34 8.32 23.24
C ASN A 183 -7.11 9.76 22.78
N LYS A 184 -6.61 9.98 21.55
CA LYS A 184 -6.31 11.30 21.01
C LYS A 184 -7.42 11.74 20.06
N LEU A 185 -8.26 12.67 20.51
CA LEU A 185 -9.34 13.23 19.69
C LEU A 185 -8.83 13.82 18.36
N SER A 186 -7.67 14.46 18.38
CA SER A 186 -7.05 15.04 17.18
C SER A 186 -6.79 14.01 16.07
N VAL A 187 -6.33 12.81 16.42
CA VAL A 187 -6.07 11.74 15.42
C VAL A 187 -7.38 11.23 14.83
N TYR A 188 -8.44 11.12 15.64
CA TYR A 188 -9.76 10.76 15.16
C TYR A 188 -10.33 11.83 14.23
N ILE A 189 -10.27 13.12 14.62
CA ILE A 189 -10.75 14.22 13.78
C ILE A 189 -10.02 14.25 12.43
N VAL A 190 -8.70 14.11 12.42
CA VAL A 190 -7.92 14.05 11.17
C VAL A 190 -8.34 12.86 10.30
N SER A 191 -8.61 11.70 10.91
CA SER A 191 -9.13 10.54 10.15
C SER A 191 -10.48 10.82 9.52
N VAL A 192 -11.42 11.35 10.28
CA VAL A 192 -12.77 11.69 9.79
C VAL A 192 -12.71 12.75 8.70
N ALA A 193 -11.95 13.83 8.93
CA ALA A 193 -11.81 14.92 7.96
C ALA A 193 -11.22 14.43 6.63
N TRP A 194 -10.20 13.54 6.68
CA TRP A 194 -9.62 12.92 5.50
C TRP A 194 -10.67 12.14 4.70
N HIS A 195 -11.41 11.25 5.35
CA HIS A 195 -12.40 10.42 4.67
C HIS A 195 -13.57 11.22 4.12
N LEU A 196 -14.03 12.25 4.85
CA LEU A 196 -15.08 13.17 4.36
C LEU A 196 -14.58 13.97 3.15
N ALA A 197 -13.34 14.46 3.18
CA ALA A 197 -12.74 15.16 2.04
C ALA A 197 -12.68 14.25 0.79
N LEU A 198 -12.38 12.96 0.97
CA LEU A 198 -12.39 11.99 -0.13
C LEU A 198 -13.80 11.74 -0.68
N VAL A 199 -14.82 11.66 0.19
CA VAL A 199 -16.23 11.54 -0.25
C VAL A 199 -16.64 12.77 -1.07
N VAL A 200 -16.30 13.98 -0.60
CA VAL A 200 -16.57 15.23 -1.34
C VAL A 200 -15.84 15.24 -2.69
N ALA A 201 -14.56 14.86 -2.71
CA ALA A 201 -13.80 14.78 -3.96
C ALA A 201 -14.40 13.76 -4.95
N CYS A 202 -14.84 12.59 -4.46
CA CYS A 202 -15.54 11.61 -5.29
C CYS A 202 -16.89 12.12 -5.79
N LEU A 203 -17.67 12.81 -4.95
CA LEU A 203 -18.92 13.41 -5.34
C LEU A 203 -18.72 14.43 -6.48
N ILE A 204 -17.74 15.32 -6.35
CA ILE A 204 -17.40 16.27 -7.40
C ILE A 204 -17.00 15.52 -8.68
N GLY A 205 -16.15 14.48 -8.56
CA GLY A 205 -15.74 13.66 -9.70
C GLY A 205 -16.91 12.97 -10.41
N VAL A 206 -17.93 12.52 -9.67
CA VAL A 206 -19.16 11.93 -10.23
C VAL A 206 -20.00 12.99 -10.93
N LEU A 207 -20.20 14.14 -10.29
CA LEU A 207 -20.97 15.25 -10.87
C LEU A 207 -20.32 15.80 -12.14
N MET A 208 -18.99 15.77 -12.22
CA MET A 208 -18.24 16.16 -13.42
C MET A 208 -18.11 15.02 -14.47
N HIS A 209 -18.78 13.89 -14.25
CA HIS A 209 -18.71 12.69 -15.13
C HIS A 209 -17.29 12.13 -15.32
N VAL A 210 -16.37 12.40 -14.40
CA VAL A 210 -14.99 11.88 -14.40
C VAL A 210 -14.90 10.52 -13.71
N LEU A 211 -15.73 10.29 -12.70
CA LEU A 211 -15.75 9.06 -11.89
C LEU A 211 -17.12 8.36 -11.99
N PRO A 212 -17.14 7.03 -12.02
CA PRO A 212 -18.41 6.28 -11.92
C PRO A 212 -18.98 6.35 -10.50
N GLY A 213 -20.32 6.33 -10.37
CA GLY A 213 -21.02 6.44 -9.08
C GLY A 213 -20.66 5.37 -8.06
N GLY A 214 -20.25 4.19 -8.50
CA GLY A 214 -19.75 3.11 -7.63
C GLY A 214 -18.53 3.49 -6.80
N VAL A 215 -17.70 4.41 -7.30
CA VAL A 215 -16.53 4.94 -6.56
C VAL A 215 -16.99 5.76 -5.37
N LEU A 216 -17.97 6.64 -5.56
CA LEU A 216 -18.56 7.43 -4.49
C LEU A 216 -19.14 6.51 -3.40
N LEU A 217 -19.90 5.49 -3.80
CA LEU A 217 -20.49 4.53 -2.85
C LEU A 217 -19.40 3.82 -2.03
N ALA A 218 -18.33 3.37 -2.65
CA ALA A 218 -17.21 2.73 -1.96
C ALA A 218 -16.57 3.67 -0.93
N PHE A 219 -16.29 4.92 -1.30
CA PHE A 219 -15.69 5.90 -0.37
C PHE A 219 -16.66 6.33 0.73
N VAL A 220 -17.96 6.37 0.50
CA VAL A 220 -18.98 6.56 1.55
C VAL A 220 -18.95 5.41 2.56
N VAL A 221 -18.93 4.16 2.12
CA VAL A 221 -18.84 2.99 3.02
C VAL A 221 -17.54 3.02 3.84
N ILE A 222 -16.41 3.36 3.20
CA ILE A 222 -15.11 3.50 3.88
C ILE A 222 -15.15 4.63 4.92
N ALA A 223 -15.78 5.77 4.59
CA ALA A 223 -15.91 6.90 5.49
C ALA A 223 -16.83 6.58 6.69
N LEU A 224 -17.97 5.93 6.45
CA LEU A 224 -18.87 5.47 7.52
C LEU A 224 -18.12 4.55 8.50
N ARG A 225 -17.33 3.61 8.00
CA ARG A 225 -16.48 2.77 8.84
C ARG A 225 -15.49 3.59 9.67
N ALA A 226 -14.82 4.57 9.04
CA ALA A 226 -13.82 5.41 9.71
C ALA A 226 -14.43 6.33 10.79
N ILE A 227 -15.70 6.66 10.67
CA ILE A 227 -16.45 7.45 11.65
C ILE A 227 -17.00 6.55 12.75
N LEU A 228 -17.74 5.49 12.36
CA LEU A 228 -18.54 4.71 13.30
C LEU A 228 -17.71 3.81 14.22
N ILE A 229 -16.69 3.12 13.69
CA ILE A 229 -15.94 2.15 14.50
C ILE A 229 -15.16 2.81 15.64
N PRO A 230 -14.40 3.92 15.44
CA PRO A 230 -13.74 4.59 16.55
C PRO A 230 -14.73 5.24 17.52
N ALA A 231 -15.86 5.79 17.02
CA ALA A 231 -16.92 6.37 17.86
C ALA A 231 -17.55 5.31 18.77
N LEU A 232 -18.00 4.19 18.21
CA LEU A 232 -18.59 3.07 18.96
C LEU A 232 -17.61 2.49 19.98
N ARG A 233 -16.33 2.38 19.61
CA ARG A 233 -15.28 1.95 20.53
C ARG A 233 -15.20 2.87 21.75
N LYS A 234 -15.25 4.18 21.54
CA LYS A 234 -15.16 5.18 22.61
C LYS A 234 -16.40 5.15 23.49
N ILE A 235 -17.59 5.12 22.89
CA ILE A 235 -18.88 5.14 23.63
C ILE A 235 -19.09 3.86 24.43
N LYS A 236 -18.82 2.72 23.82
CA LYS A 236 -19.04 1.39 24.46
C LYS A 236 -17.83 0.83 25.20
N HIS A 237 -16.74 1.60 25.34
CA HIS A 237 -15.48 1.18 25.94
C HIS A 237 -14.94 -0.16 25.41
N LEU A 238 -15.17 -0.45 24.12
CA LEU A 238 -14.82 -1.74 23.52
C LEU A 238 -13.30 -1.84 23.29
N LYS A 239 -12.72 -2.98 23.67
CA LYS A 239 -11.35 -3.36 23.29
C LYS A 239 -11.41 -4.13 21.97
N ILE A 240 -11.17 -3.46 20.83
CA ILE A 240 -11.18 -4.09 19.52
C ILE A 240 -9.78 -4.71 19.27
N PRO A 241 -9.70 -6.04 19.12
CA PRO A 241 -8.43 -6.70 18.80
C PRO A 241 -7.87 -6.22 17.45
N PRO A 242 -6.54 -6.10 17.29
CA PRO A 242 -5.91 -5.73 16.03
C PRO A 242 -6.31 -6.61 14.84
N LEU A 243 -6.63 -7.87 15.10
CA LEU A 243 -7.12 -8.82 14.09
C LEU A 243 -8.45 -8.36 13.46
N ILE A 244 -9.41 -7.91 14.28
CA ILE A 244 -10.71 -7.44 13.79
C ILE A 244 -10.53 -6.14 12.98
N ILE A 245 -9.63 -5.26 13.41
CA ILE A 245 -9.28 -4.07 12.65
C ILE A 245 -8.74 -4.45 11.27
N GLY A 246 -7.82 -5.44 11.24
CA GLY A 246 -7.25 -5.96 10.00
C GLY A 246 -8.29 -6.59 9.07
N LEU A 247 -9.22 -7.39 9.60
CA LEU A 247 -10.31 -7.97 8.81
C LEU A 247 -11.23 -6.89 8.19
N GLY A 248 -11.54 -5.83 8.96
CA GLY A 248 -12.29 -4.70 8.44
C GLY A 248 -11.55 -3.96 7.30
N GLU A 249 -10.21 -3.93 7.33
CA GLU A 249 -9.43 -3.38 6.22
C GLU A 249 -9.57 -4.22 4.94
N TYR A 250 -9.63 -5.55 5.02
CA TYR A 250 -9.83 -6.38 3.83
C TYR A 250 -11.17 -6.10 3.13
N VAL A 251 -12.24 -5.89 3.90
CA VAL A 251 -13.55 -5.50 3.34
C VAL A 251 -13.44 -4.16 2.61
N SER A 252 -12.79 -3.17 3.21
CA SER A 252 -12.60 -1.87 2.57
C SER A 252 -11.71 -1.95 1.33
N CYS A 253 -10.68 -2.80 1.36
CA CYS A 253 -9.86 -3.06 0.19
C CYS A 253 -10.66 -3.72 -0.93
N ALA A 254 -11.58 -4.63 -0.63
CA ALA A 254 -12.46 -5.24 -1.63
C ALA A 254 -13.41 -4.21 -2.26
N CYS A 255 -14.01 -3.32 -1.45
CA CYS A 255 -14.83 -2.20 -1.94
C CYS A 255 -14.02 -1.27 -2.86
N LEU A 256 -12.82 -0.88 -2.42
CA LEU A 256 -11.92 -0.07 -3.23
C LEU A 256 -11.52 -0.76 -4.53
N PHE A 257 -11.15 -2.04 -4.45
CA PHE A 257 -10.77 -2.84 -5.60
C PHE A 257 -11.85 -2.81 -6.69
N SER A 258 -13.10 -3.11 -6.31
CA SER A 258 -14.25 -3.07 -7.23
C SER A 258 -14.48 -1.67 -7.81
N ALA A 259 -14.36 -0.62 -6.97
CA ALA A 259 -14.50 0.76 -7.40
C ALA A 259 -13.43 1.19 -8.41
N VAL A 260 -12.18 0.79 -8.16
CA VAL A 260 -11.04 1.14 -9.03
C VAL A 260 -11.09 0.39 -10.35
N LEU A 261 -11.54 -0.87 -10.36
CA LEU A 261 -11.83 -1.57 -11.62
C LEU A 261 -12.85 -0.80 -12.47
N ALA A 262 -13.91 -0.26 -11.85
CA ALA A 262 -14.92 0.53 -12.55
C ALA A 262 -14.40 1.89 -13.08
N ILE A 263 -13.33 2.46 -12.52
CA ILE A 263 -12.68 3.67 -13.08
C ILE A 263 -11.96 3.33 -14.39
N VAL A 264 -11.28 2.19 -14.42
CA VAL A 264 -10.38 1.82 -15.54
C VAL A 264 -11.17 1.19 -16.67
N ALA A 265 -12.24 0.44 -16.39
CA ALA A 265 -13.18 -0.06 -17.39
C ALA A 265 -13.84 1.10 -18.16
#